data_f3f45f6578d00dca749890f7a9a14605
#
_entry.id   f3f45f6578d00dca749890f7a9a14605
#
_cell.length_a   1.000
_cell.length_b   1.000
_cell.length_c   1.000
_cell.angle_alpha   90.00
_cell.angle_beta   90.00
_cell.angle_gamma   90.00
#
_symmetry.space_group_name_H-M   'P 1'
#
loop_
_entity.id
_entity.type
_entity.pdbx_description
1 polymer ?
#
loop_
_entity_poly.entity_id
_entity_poly.type
_entity_poly.pdbx_seq_one_letter_code
_entity_poly.pdbx_strand_id
1 'polypeptide(L)'
;MNDRSTIIEAPLARWASRIALFSASLIVVGVVLHRLTTFPTPVALNLFAVGLAGGGLALLVGLIALVQIWRRGFAGAGKAAFGVLLPLMLTAWPLTFLPALMNLPRINDVTTDVASPPQFVALAKVRTGDANPAPYPGERFAQEQQKAYPDLRTFWLDRGVEEAYGLVEEAVRKLKWRVASSEPPAGKQARSGMLEATDLTPVIGFPDDVVVRVEGNDIRARVDVRSASRYGATDFGQNASRVRRFLVELQARVESSAPTAMAGRRALRTTRTGAMVKKVKGRDQQKAESRSKRDRAQSSARRGQGQRETLR
;
A
#
# COMPACT_ATOMS: atom_id res chain seq x y z
N MET A 1 -65.50 31.20 -11.50
CA MET A 1 -64.70 31.81 -10.45
C MET A 1 -63.62 30.84 -10.05
N ASN A 2 -62.37 31.05 -10.56
CA ASN A 2 -61.22 30.23 -10.23
C ASN A 2 -60.55 30.87 -9.02
N ASP A 3 -60.94 30.45 -7.84
CA ASP A 3 -60.22 30.79 -6.62
C ASP A 3 -58.94 29.99 -6.60
N ARG A 4 -57.88 30.54 -7.18
CA ARG A 4 -56.52 30.08 -6.96
C ARG A 4 -56.13 30.57 -5.57
N SER A 5 -56.54 29.84 -4.51
CA SER A 5 -55.95 29.99 -3.22
C SER A 5 -54.45 29.97 -3.39
N THR A 6 -53.76 31.09 -3.14
CA THR A 6 -52.32 31.20 -3.19
C THR A 6 -51.73 30.29 -2.13
N ILE A 7 -51.32 29.08 -2.57
CA ILE A 7 -50.70 28.10 -1.66
C ILE A 7 -49.40 28.73 -1.18
N ILE A 8 -49.35 29.14 0.10
CA ILE A 8 -48.18 29.76 0.72
C ILE A 8 -47.09 28.70 0.88
N GLU A 9 -45.95 28.93 0.27
CA GLU A 9 -44.80 28.05 0.42
C GLU A 9 -44.14 28.28 1.80
N ALA A 10 -43.78 27.19 2.50
CA ALA A 10 -43.10 27.25 3.78
C ALA A 10 -41.71 27.93 3.63
N PRO A 11 -41.43 29.06 4.27
CA PRO A 11 -40.13 29.76 4.11
C PRO A 11 -38.98 28.89 4.52
N LEU A 12 -39.12 28.06 5.57
CA LEU A 12 -38.07 27.14 6.06
C LEU A 12 -37.74 26.04 5.04
N ALA A 13 -38.67 25.61 4.20
CA ALA A 13 -38.39 24.63 3.15
C ALA A 13 -37.38 25.16 2.13
N ARG A 14 -37.51 26.45 1.76
CA ARG A 14 -36.54 27.12 0.88
C ARG A 14 -35.17 27.27 1.50
N TRP A 15 -35.13 27.66 2.80
CA TRP A 15 -33.85 27.76 3.50
C TRP A 15 -33.18 26.41 3.68
N ALA A 16 -33.89 25.37 4.08
CA ALA A 16 -33.36 24.02 4.21
C ALA A 16 -32.67 23.55 2.92
N SER A 17 -33.35 23.69 1.78
CA SER A 17 -32.77 23.28 0.48
C SER A 17 -31.54 24.11 0.07
N ARG A 18 -31.52 25.42 0.35
CA ARG A 18 -30.37 26.29 0.03
C ARG A 18 -29.17 25.99 0.91
N ILE A 19 -29.37 25.82 2.22
CA ILE A 19 -28.31 25.47 3.17
C ILE A 19 -27.74 24.09 2.81
N ALA A 20 -28.59 23.12 2.50
CA ALA A 20 -28.16 21.77 2.09
C ALA A 20 -27.29 21.81 0.84
N LEU A 21 -27.72 22.56 -0.20
CA LEU A 21 -26.96 22.68 -1.46
C LEU A 21 -25.62 23.39 -1.23
N PHE A 22 -25.61 24.49 -0.47
CA PHE A 22 -24.39 25.22 -0.14
C PHE A 22 -23.40 24.32 0.63
N SER A 23 -23.89 23.57 1.63
CA SER A 23 -23.08 22.63 2.43
C SER A 23 -22.48 21.53 1.56
N ALA A 24 -23.30 20.94 0.68
CA ALA A 24 -22.85 19.95 -0.30
C ALA A 24 -21.76 20.51 -1.21
N SER A 25 -21.95 21.75 -1.71
CA SER A 25 -20.96 22.42 -2.56
C SER A 25 -19.64 22.63 -1.85
N LEU A 26 -19.63 23.04 -0.57
CA LEU A 26 -18.40 23.18 0.23
C LEU A 26 -17.64 21.86 0.34
N ILE A 27 -18.34 20.76 0.65
CA ILE A 27 -17.73 19.44 0.75
C ILE A 27 -17.13 19.01 -0.59
N VAL A 28 -17.91 19.10 -1.68
CA VAL A 28 -17.47 18.67 -3.01
C VAL A 28 -16.27 19.51 -3.47
N VAL A 29 -16.35 20.84 -3.35
CA VAL A 29 -15.24 21.74 -3.73
C VAL A 29 -14.00 21.45 -2.89
N GLY A 30 -14.14 21.29 -1.57
CA GLY A 30 -13.01 20.94 -0.68
C GLY A 30 -12.34 19.64 -1.08
N VAL A 31 -13.11 18.58 -1.35
CA VAL A 31 -12.59 17.28 -1.80
C VAL A 31 -11.92 17.38 -3.17
N VAL A 32 -12.56 18.02 -4.14
CA VAL A 32 -12.04 18.15 -5.51
C VAL A 32 -10.75 18.95 -5.53
N LEU A 33 -10.71 20.11 -4.87
CA LEU A 33 -9.51 20.94 -4.80
C LEU A 33 -8.37 20.20 -4.11
N HIS A 34 -8.64 19.55 -2.99
CA HIS A 34 -7.60 18.79 -2.26
C HIS A 34 -7.09 17.60 -3.07
N ARG A 35 -7.97 16.91 -3.82
CA ARG A 35 -7.59 15.72 -4.59
C ARG A 35 -6.83 16.04 -5.87
N LEU A 36 -7.18 17.12 -6.56
CA LEU A 36 -6.67 17.48 -7.89
C LEU A 36 -5.58 18.55 -7.87
N THR A 37 -5.40 19.25 -6.76
CA THR A 37 -4.43 20.34 -6.64
C THR A 37 -3.55 20.17 -5.39
N THR A 38 -2.66 21.14 -5.14
CA THR A 38 -1.85 21.24 -3.93
C THR A 38 -2.59 21.94 -2.77
N PHE A 39 -3.92 21.87 -2.74
CA PHE A 39 -4.75 22.56 -1.75
C PHE A 39 -4.42 22.06 -0.33
N PRO A 40 -4.20 22.97 0.64
CA PRO A 40 -3.75 22.60 1.98
C PRO A 40 -4.75 21.70 2.70
N THR A 41 -4.28 20.59 3.27
CA THR A 41 -5.11 19.62 4.00
C THR A 41 -5.91 20.25 5.15
N PRO A 42 -5.36 21.14 6.01
CA PRO A 42 -6.13 21.79 7.07
C PRO A 42 -7.33 22.57 6.54
N VAL A 43 -7.16 23.27 5.40
CA VAL A 43 -8.26 24.03 4.80
C VAL A 43 -9.34 23.08 4.26
N ALA A 44 -8.96 21.98 3.62
CA ALA A 44 -9.91 20.96 3.14
C ALA A 44 -10.69 20.34 4.31
N LEU A 45 -10.02 20.03 5.42
CA LEU A 45 -10.67 19.53 6.64
C LEU A 45 -11.68 20.53 7.22
N ASN A 46 -11.32 21.83 7.26
CA ASN A 46 -12.22 22.88 7.74
C ASN A 46 -13.45 23.04 6.81
N LEU A 47 -13.25 23.03 5.48
CA LEU A 47 -14.37 23.05 4.55
C LEU A 47 -15.30 21.85 4.72
N PHE A 48 -14.72 20.68 4.94
CA PHE A 48 -15.50 19.46 5.20
C PHE A 48 -16.29 19.57 6.51
N ALA A 49 -15.66 20.04 7.60
CA ALA A 49 -16.30 20.23 8.89
C ALA A 49 -17.45 21.25 8.83
N VAL A 50 -17.22 22.42 8.18
CA VAL A 50 -18.23 23.45 7.98
C VAL A 50 -19.38 22.94 7.10
N GLY A 51 -19.07 22.19 6.06
CA GLY A 51 -20.06 21.55 5.21
C GLY A 51 -20.93 20.54 5.96
N LEU A 52 -20.34 19.71 6.81
CA LEU A 52 -21.10 18.77 7.67
C LEU A 52 -21.96 19.49 8.70
N ALA A 53 -21.44 20.53 9.36
CA ALA A 53 -22.20 21.35 10.31
C ALA A 53 -23.39 22.07 9.62
N GLY A 54 -23.16 22.65 8.45
CA GLY A 54 -24.22 23.24 7.64
C GLY A 54 -25.26 22.22 7.17
N GLY A 55 -24.80 21.00 6.83
CA GLY A 55 -25.70 19.87 6.53
C GLY A 55 -26.59 19.50 7.73
N GLY A 56 -26.01 19.44 8.93
CA GLY A 56 -26.77 19.23 10.17
C GLY A 56 -27.84 20.32 10.41
N LEU A 57 -27.47 21.59 10.17
CA LEU A 57 -28.42 22.70 10.22
C LEU A 57 -29.52 22.57 9.17
N ALA A 58 -29.18 22.22 7.94
CA ALA A 58 -30.16 22.01 6.87
C ALA A 58 -31.15 20.89 7.20
N LEU A 59 -30.64 19.78 7.76
CA LEU A 59 -31.45 18.65 8.25
C LEU A 59 -32.45 19.11 9.29
N LEU A 60 -32.01 19.85 10.33
CA LEU A 60 -32.88 20.38 11.40
C LEU A 60 -33.95 21.30 10.84
N VAL A 61 -33.59 22.30 10.01
CA VAL A 61 -34.50 23.25 9.37
C VAL A 61 -35.49 22.52 8.45
N GLY A 62 -35.01 21.51 7.71
CA GLY A 62 -35.86 20.70 6.83
C GLY A 62 -36.90 19.88 7.57
N LEU A 63 -36.53 19.27 8.69
CA LEU A 63 -37.47 18.54 9.56
C LEU A 63 -38.54 19.48 10.16
N ILE A 64 -38.14 20.66 10.63
CA ILE A 64 -39.09 21.67 11.13
C ILE A 64 -40.05 22.10 9.99
N ALA A 65 -39.51 22.31 8.76
CA ALA A 65 -40.31 22.66 7.60
C ALA A 65 -41.35 21.56 7.26
N LEU A 66 -40.94 20.28 7.29
CA LEU A 66 -41.86 19.16 7.06
C LEU A 66 -43.00 19.13 8.09
N VAL A 67 -42.70 19.35 9.38
CA VAL A 67 -43.70 19.43 10.42
C VAL A 67 -44.67 20.62 10.21
N GLN A 68 -44.15 21.80 9.80
CA GLN A 68 -45.01 22.97 9.49
C GLN A 68 -45.90 22.70 8.27
N ILE A 69 -45.39 22.07 7.22
CA ILE A 69 -46.13 21.71 6.01
C ILE A 69 -47.26 20.74 6.40
N TRP A 70 -46.95 19.70 7.19
CA TRP A 70 -47.92 18.71 7.64
C TRP A 70 -49.02 19.32 8.51
N ARG A 71 -48.67 20.22 9.45
CA ARG A 71 -49.63 20.82 10.40
C ARG A 71 -50.44 21.97 9.82
N ARG A 72 -49.87 22.75 8.88
CA ARG A 72 -50.49 24.00 8.38
C ARG A 72 -50.89 23.94 6.91
N GLY A 73 -50.63 22.84 6.21
CA GLY A 73 -50.96 22.70 4.79
C GLY A 73 -50.13 23.58 3.85
N PHE A 74 -48.93 24.02 4.28
CA PHE A 74 -48.05 24.80 3.42
C PHE A 74 -47.56 23.98 2.22
N ALA A 75 -47.22 24.66 1.08
CA ALA A 75 -46.50 24.07 -0.02
C ALA A 75 -44.97 23.96 0.28
N GLY A 76 -44.25 23.17 -0.53
CA GLY A 76 -42.78 23.11 -0.47
C GLY A 76 -42.24 21.82 0.09
N ALA A 77 -43.03 20.74 0.16
CA ALA A 77 -42.60 19.44 0.66
C ALA A 77 -41.37 18.89 -0.03
N GLY A 78 -41.25 19.06 -1.38
CA GLY A 78 -40.08 18.62 -2.12
C GLY A 78 -38.77 19.35 -1.72
N LYS A 79 -38.85 20.67 -1.45
CA LYS A 79 -37.70 21.46 -0.99
C LYS A 79 -37.30 21.07 0.45
N ALA A 80 -38.30 20.87 1.33
CA ALA A 80 -38.03 20.41 2.69
C ALA A 80 -37.42 19.00 2.68
N ALA A 81 -37.99 18.09 1.91
CA ALA A 81 -37.42 16.73 1.73
C ALA A 81 -36.01 16.76 1.17
N PHE A 82 -35.70 17.59 0.19
CA PHE A 82 -34.34 17.78 -0.33
C PHE A 82 -33.38 18.28 0.76
N GLY A 83 -33.82 19.25 1.57
CA GLY A 83 -33.06 19.77 2.72
C GLY A 83 -32.81 18.74 3.83
N VAL A 84 -33.57 17.64 3.86
CA VAL A 84 -33.38 16.50 4.77
C VAL A 84 -32.53 15.41 4.11
N LEU A 85 -32.87 14.98 2.91
CA LEU A 85 -32.29 13.80 2.28
C LEU A 85 -30.83 14.04 1.82
N LEU A 86 -30.51 15.24 1.30
CA LEU A 86 -29.15 15.53 0.85
C LEU A 86 -28.13 15.51 1.99
N PRO A 87 -28.38 16.16 3.15
CA PRO A 87 -27.49 16.04 4.31
C PRO A 87 -27.37 14.61 4.84
N LEU A 88 -28.47 13.86 4.91
CA LEU A 88 -28.42 12.45 5.32
C LEU A 88 -27.53 11.62 4.40
N MET A 89 -27.61 11.83 3.09
CA MET A 89 -26.74 11.15 2.12
C MET A 89 -25.26 11.54 2.30
N LEU A 90 -24.97 12.83 2.53
CA LEU A 90 -23.61 13.31 2.77
C LEU A 90 -23.01 12.80 4.08
N THR A 91 -23.81 12.64 5.11
CA THR A 91 -23.36 12.13 6.43
C THR A 91 -23.30 10.60 6.47
N ALA A 92 -23.95 9.89 5.55
CA ALA A 92 -23.97 8.43 5.52
C ALA A 92 -22.54 7.84 5.47
N TRP A 93 -21.66 8.40 4.64
CA TRP A 93 -20.27 7.96 4.55
C TRP A 93 -19.46 8.21 5.84
N PRO A 94 -19.41 9.40 6.45
CA PRO A 94 -18.77 9.59 7.75
C PRO A 94 -19.32 8.67 8.86
N LEU A 95 -20.62 8.37 8.86
CA LEU A 95 -21.22 7.47 9.83
C LEU A 95 -20.72 6.03 9.73
N THR A 96 -20.18 5.61 8.59
CA THR A 96 -19.56 4.28 8.45
C THR A 96 -18.32 4.12 9.34
N PHE A 97 -17.68 5.22 9.76
CA PHE A 97 -16.54 5.21 10.67
C PHE A 97 -16.92 5.19 12.15
N LEU A 98 -18.21 5.31 12.48
CA LEU A 98 -18.69 5.33 13.88
C LEU A 98 -18.33 4.04 14.65
N PRO A 99 -18.48 2.82 14.10
CA PRO A 99 -18.02 1.61 14.79
C PRO A 99 -16.51 1.61 15.06
N ALA A 100 -15.69 2.12 14.11
CA ALA A 100 -14.25 2.23 14.31
C ALA A 100 -13.91 3.25 15.42
N LEU A 101 -14.61 4.39 15.46
CA LEU A 101 -14.42 5.40 16.51
C LEU A 101 -14.77 4.86 17.92
N MET A 102 -15.72 3.93 18.01
CA MET A 102 -16.17 3.36 19.29
C MET A 102 -15.32 2.19 19.77
N ASN A 103 -14.77 1.38 18.83
CA ASN A 103 -14.13 0.11 19.14
C ASN A 103 -12.61 0.10 18.96
N LEU A 104 -12.04 1.06 18.19
CA LEU A 104 -10.59 1.13 17.95
C LEU A 104 -9.93 2.18 18.83
N PRO A 105 -8.64 2.02 19.13
CA PRO A 105 -7.89 2.99 19.92
C PRO A 105 -7.79 4.32 19.17
N ARG A 106 -7.75 5.42 19.94
CA ARG A 106 -7.56 6.76 19.40
C ARG A 106 -6.07 7.05 19.17
N ILE A 107 -5.51 6.33 18.21
CA ILE A 107 -4.13 6.49 17.76
C ILE A 107 -4.12 6.80 16.25
N ASN A 108 -3.06 7.43 15.79
CA ASN A 108 -2.85 7.83 14.40
C ASN A 108 -1.44 7.46 13.90
N ASP A 109 -0.75 6.61 14.65
CA ASP A 109 0.61 6.17 14.39
C ASP A 109 0.77 4.72 14.84
N VAL A 110 1.20 3.85 13.95
CA VAL A 110 1.28 2.41 14.14
C VAL A 110 2.59 1.89 13.57
N THR A 111 3.27 1.01 14.31
CA THR A 111 4.56 0.43 13.91
C THR A 111 4.63 -1.07 14.21
N THR A 112 5.45 -1.83 13.49
CA THR A 112 5.74 -3.23 13.78
C THR A 112 6.77 -3.42 14.89
N ASP A 113 7.61 -2.40 15.14
CA ASP A 113 8.58 -2.38 16.24
C ASP A 113 8.28 -1.20 17.17
N VAL A 114 7.55 -1.46 18.24
CA VAL A 114 7.17 -0.44 19.23
C VAL A 114 8.31 -0.09 20.19
N ALA A 115 9.31 -0.97 20.34
CA ALA A 115 10.46 -0.74 21.21
C ALA A 115 11.46 0.21 20.56
N SER A 116 11.63 0.11 19.22
CA SER A 116 12.52 0.97 18.44
C SER A 116 11.84 1.35 17.11
N PRO A 117 10.83 2.23 17.12
CA PRO A 117 10.07 2.57 15.94
C PRO A 117 10.95 3.22 14.86
N PRO A 118 10.81 2.84 13.58
CA PRO A 118 11.47 3.55 12.48
C PRO A 118 11.16 5.04 12.50
N GLN A 119 12.18 5.89 12.32
CA GLN A 119 12.03 7.34 12.38
C GLN A 119 11.88 7.93 10.98
N PHE A 120 10.99 8.92 10.84
CA PHE A 120 10.91 9.74 9.64
C PHE A 120 12.08 10.73 9.61
N VAL A 121 12.76 10.86 8.49
CA VAL A 121 13.86 11.81 8.25
C VAL A 121 13.48 12.80 7.15
N ALA A 122 13.21 12.29 5.95
CA ALA A 122 12.79 13.14 4.82
C ALA A 122 11.37 13.68 5.02
N LEU A 123 10.44 12.81 5.40
CA LEU A 123 9.05 13.19 5.62
C LEU A 123 8.84 13.99 6.90
N ALA A 124 9.76 13.95 7.87
CA ALA A 124 9.73 14.84 9.03
C ALA A 124 9.81 16.32 8.62
N LYS A 125 10.57 16.63 7.57
CA LYS A 125 10.78 18.01 7.08
C LYS A 125 9.54 18.62 6.42
N VAL A 126 8.61 17.80 5.94
CA VAL A 126 7.36 18.25 5.31
C VAL A 126 6.18 18.34 6.29
N ARG A 127 6.38 17.90 7.54
CA ARG A 127 5.41 18.01 8.62
C ARG A 127 5.57 19.38 9.30
N THR A 128 4.83 20.38 8.80
CA THR A 128 4.89 21.77 9.30
C THR A 128 3.51 22.24 9.75
N GLY A 129 3.47 23.30 10.57
CA GLY A 129 2.23 23.91 11.03
C GLY A 129 1.37 22.95 11.87
N ASP A 130 0.14 22.71 11.42
CA ASP A 130 -0.85 21.88 12.12
C ASP A 130 -0.69 20.36 11.89
N ALA A 131 0.40 19.92 11.24
CA ALA A 131 0.66 18.50 11.05
C ALA A 131 1.05 17.81 12.37
N ASN A 132 0.64 16.54 12.52
CA ASN A 132 1.07 15.72 13.66
C ASN A 132 2.61 15.61 13.71
N PRO A 133 3.22 15.60 14.91
CA PRO A 133 4.67 15.48 15.07
C PRO A 133 5.24 14.24 14.38
N ALA A 134 6.47 14.34 13.86
CA ALA A 134 7.16 13.21 13.23
C ALA A 134 7.68 12.16 14.25
N PRO A 135 8.15 12.52 15.46
CA PRO A 135 8.54 11.54 16.47
C PRO A 135 7.37 10.62 16.86
N TYR A 136 7.69 9.34 17.15
CA TYR A 136 6.69 8.38 17.63
C TYR A 136 6.13 8.84 19.00
N PRO A 137 4.81 8.78 19.22
CA PRO A 137 4.17 9.36 20.42
C PRO A 137 4.47 8.66 21.74
N GLY A 138 5.25 7.57 21.72
CA GLY A 138 5.78 6.93 22.91
C GLY A 138 4.89 5.82 23.49
N GLU A 139 5.14 5.52 24.78
CA GLU A 139 4.68 4.32 25.45
C GLU A 139 3.16 4.14 25.45
N ARG A 140 2.39 5.21 25.64
CA ARG A 140 0.92 5.13 25.62
C ARG A 140 0.41 4.59 24.28
N PHE A 141 0.94 5.07 23.16
CA PHE A 141 0.57 4.57 21.81
C PHE A 141 1.01 3.13 21.62
N ALA A 142 2.20 2.75 22.12
CA ALA A 142 2.70 1.40 22.06
C ALA A 142 1.74 0.41 22.76
N GLN A 143 1.32 0.73 23.99
CA GLN A 143 0.40 -0.13 24.77
C GLN A 143 -0.99 -0.22 24.12
N GLU A 144 -1.57 0.91 23.67
CA GLU A 144 -2.86 0.92 22.99
C GLU A 144 -2.80 0.13 21.68
N GLN A 145 -1.70 0.28 20.92
CA GLN A 145 -1.47 -0.46 19.68
C GLN A 145 -1.32 -1.96 19.92
N GLN A 146 -0.46 -2.38 20.85
CA GLN A 146 -0.22 -3.80 21.15
C GLN A 146 -1.49 -4.52 21.59
N LYS A 147 -2.36 -3.83 22.34
CA LYS A 147 -3.66 -4.36 22.77
C LYS A 147 -4.63 -4.52 21.60
N ALA A 148 -4.67 -3.54 20.69
CA ALA A 148 -5.63 -3.52 19.58
C ALA A 148 -5.16 -4.27 18.34
N TYR A 149 -3.84 -4.30 18.08
CA TYR A 149 -3.21 -4.85 16.88
C TYR A 149 -2.03 -5.78 17.22
N PRO A 150 -2.23 -6.88 17.97
CA PRO A 150 -1.16 -7.79 18.42
C PRO A 150 -0.50 -8.57 17.27
N ASP A 151 -1.12 -8.55 16.10
CA ASP A 151 -0.62 -9.16 14.87
C ASP A 151 0.46 -8.33 14.16
N LEU A 152 0.55 -7.02 14.45
CA LEU A 152 1.56 -6.16 13.84
C LEU A 152 2.90 -6.34 14.53
N ARG A 153 3.78 -7.10 13.89
CA ARG A 153 5.13 -7.45 14.40
C ARG A 153 6.16 -7.33 13.30
N THR A 154 7.43 -7.20 13.71
CA THR A 154 8.59 -7.28 12.81
C THR A 154 8.49 -8.48 11.87
N PHE A 155 8.71 -8.24 10.60
CA PHE A 155 8.70 -9.27 9.56
C PHE A 155 10.13 -9.77 9.31
N TRP A 156 10.34 -11.08 9.45
CA TRP A 156 11.65 -11.70 9.26
C TRP A 156 11.74 -12.41 7.91
N LEU A 157 12.89 -12.25 7.24
CA LEU A 157 13.18 -12.91 5.97
C LEU A 157 14.51 -13.66 6.07
N ASP A 158 14.55 -14.88 5.53
CA ASP A 158 15.79 -15.62 5.30
C ASP A 158 16.39 -15.21 3.94
N ARG A 159 16.69 -13.92 3.84
CA ARG A 159 17.28 -13.21 2.70
C ARG A 159 18.28 -12.20 3.19
N GLY A 160 19.32 -11.92 2.39
CA GLY A 160 20.24 -10.82 2.69
C GLY A 160 19.53 -9.46 2.68
N VAL A 161 20.11 -8.49 3.40
CA VAL A 161 19.53 -7.16 3.59
C VAL A 161 19.32 -6.42 2.26
N GLU A 162 20.21 -6.59 1.28
CA GLU A 162 20.07 -5.98 -0.06
C GLU A 162 18.90 -6.58 -0.84
N GLU A 163 18.76 -7.91 -0.83
CA GLU A 163 17.65 -8.61 -1.47
C GLU A 163 16.31 -8.23 -0.78
N ALA A 164 16.28 -8.23 0.55
CA ALA A 164 15.11 -7.82 1.32
C ALA A 164 14.68 -6.38 1.01
N TYR A 165 15.64 -5.47 0.85
CA TYR A 165 15.36 -4.09 0.48
C TYR A 165 14.74 -3.98 -0.92
N GLY A 166 15.28 -4.72 -1.90
CA GLY A 166 14.71 -4.80 -3.25
C GLY A 166 13.25 -5.30 -3.25
N LEU A 167 12.92 -6.31 -2.43
CA LEU A 167 11.55 -6.80 -2.27
C LEU A 167 10.62 -5.76 -1.61
N VAL A 168 11.14 -4.96 -0.67
CA VAL A 168 10.42 -3.82 -0.08
C VAL A 168 10.12 -2.76 -1.14
N GLU A 169 11.09 -2.38 -1.97
CA GLU A 169 10.87 -1.42 -3.06
C GLU A 169 9.80 -1.91 -4.06
N GLU A 170 9.83 -3.20 -4.40
CA GLU A 170 8.81 -3.80 -5.26
C GLU A 170 7.41 -3.76 -4.62
N ALA A 171 7.30 -4.08 -3.32
CA ALA A 171 6.04 -4.01 -2.59
C ALA A 171 5.48 -2.59 -2.54
N VAL A 172 6.32 -1.59 -2.23
CA VAL A 172 5.96 -0.16 -2.22
C VAL A 172 5.49 0.30 -3.60
N ARG A 173 6.20 -0.10 -4.67
CA ARG A 173 5.81 0.21 -6.06
C ARG A 173 4.47 -0.41 -6.44
N LYS A 174 4.22 -1.65 -6.04
CA LYS A 174 2.94 -2.33 -6.27
C LYS A 174 1.78 -1.67 -5.56
N LEU A 175 2.00 -1.21 -4.34
CA LEU A 175 1.03 -0.46 -3.55
C LEU A 175 0.84 0.99 -4.05
N LYS A 176 1.64 1.43 -5.04
CA LYS A 176 1.60 2.76 -5.65
C LYS A 176 1.83 3.90 -4.64
N TRP A 177 2.61 3.64 -3.59
CA TRP A 177 2.99 4.69 -2.66
C TRP A 177 3.97 5.66 -3.31
N ARG A 178 3.89 6.92 -2.93
CA ARG A 178 4.78 7.98 -3.43
C ARG A 178 6.06 7.97 -2.60
N VAL A 179 7.15 7.46 -3.17
CA VAL A 179 8.45 7.42 -2.50
C VAL A 179 8.99 8.85 -2.36
N ALA A 180 9.33 9.21 -1.12
CA ALA A 180 9.93 10.50 -0.76
C ALA A 180 11.44 10.38 -0.59
N SER A 181 11.93 9.27 -0.02
CA SER A 181 13.35 8.93 0.12
C SER A 181 13.54 7.43 0.00
N SER A 182 14.64 7.02 -0.61
CA SER A 182 15.08 5.63 -0.71
C SER A 182 16.58 5.60 -0.44
N GLU A 183 16.96 5.00 0.67
CA GLU A 183 18.33 4.84 1.14
C GLU A 183 18.64 3.35 1.22
N PRO A 184 19.08 2.73 0.11
CA PRO A 184 19.40 1.31 0.08
C PRO A 184 20.62 1.01 0.94
N PRO A 185 20.75 -0.24 1.43
CA PRO A 185 21.95 -0.70 2.09
C PRO A 185 23.16 -0.48 1.18
N ALA A 186 24.16 0.30 1.61
CA ALA A 186 25.31 0.67 0.78
C ALA A 186 26.64 0.12 1.33
N GLY A 187 27.42 -0.56 0.46
CA GLY A 187 28.74 -1.09 0.77
C GLY A 187 28.77 -2.51 1.35
N LYS A 188 29.94 -3.15 1.33
CA LYS A 188 30.12 -4.57 1.69
C LYS A 188 29.76 -4.95 3.13
N GLN A 189 29.51 -3.96 4.00
CA GLN A 189 29.14 -4.17 5.42
C GLN A 189 27.82 -3.44 5.76
N ALA A 190 27.08 -3.00 4.76
CA ALA A 190 25.79 -2.35 4.99
C ALA A 190 24.82 -3.31 5.68
N ARG A 191 24.29 -2.86 6.81
CA ARG A 191 23.38 -3.65 7.65
C ARG A 191 21.98 -3.09 7.71
N SER A 192 21.74 -1.94 7.11
CA SER A 192 20.44 -1.27 7.14
C SER A 192 20.16 -0.47 5.88
N GLY A 193 18.91 -0.41 5.49
CA GLY A 193 18.35 0.50 4.48
C GLY A 193 17.04 1.10 4.99
N MET A 194 16.67 2.25 4.47
CA MET A 194 15.46 2.96 4.84
C MET A 194 14.72 3.49 3.62
N LEU A 195 13.40 3.33 3.61
CA LEU A 195 12.54 3.85 2.57
C LEU A 195 11.40 4.65 3.20
N GLU A 196 11.22 5.89 2.76
CA GLU A 196 10.11 6.73 3.18
C GLU A 196 9.16 6.99 2.01
N ALA A 197 7.87 6.83 2.25
CA ALA A 197 6.84 7.02 1.25
C ALA A 197 5.57 7.63 1.85
N THR A 198 4.72 8.20 1.00
CA THR A 198 3.40 8.71 1.37
C THR A 198 2.33 7.93 0.62
N ASP A 199 1.33 7.43 1.35
CA ASP A 199 0.08 6.90 0.81
C ASP A 199 -1.03 7.95 0.96
N LEU A 200 -1.96 7.98 0.00
CA LEU A 200 -3.09 8.90 0.04
C LEU A 200 -4.37 8.14 0.34
N THR A 201 -5.19 8.66 1.25
CA THR A 201 -6.50 8.05 1.51
C THR A 201 -7.36 8.02 0.23
N PRO A 202 -8.15 6.93 0.01
CA PRO A 202 -8.79 6.69 -1.30
C PRO A 202 -9.73 7.80 -1.77
N VAL A 203 -10.55 8.36 -0.89
CA VAL A 203 -11.60 9.32 -1.26
C VAL A 203 -11.07 10.75 -1.27
N ILE A 204 -10.62 11.25 -0.12
CA ILE A 204 -10.25 12.67 0.03
C ILE A 204 -8.79 12.91 -0.37
N GLY A 205 -7.93 11.91 -0.25
CA GLY A 205 -6.51 12.04 -0.59
C GLY A 205 -5.67 12.61 0.54
N PHE A 206 -6.06 12.42 1.80
CA PHE A 206 -5.23 12.82 2.94
C PHE A 206 -3.92 12.05 2.95
N PRO A 207 -2.79 12.74 3.18
CA PRO A 207 -1.48 12.09 3.21
C PRO A 207 -1.23 11.38 4.54
N ASP A 208 -0.88 10.11 4.44
CA ASP A 208 -0.34 9.30 5.53
C ASP A 208 1.08 8.89 5.19
N ASP A 209 2.01 9.09 6.10
CA ASP A 209 3.42 8.80 5.88
C ASP A 209 3.75 7.38 6.33
N VAL A 210 4.62 6.75 5.57
CA VAL A 210 5.13 5.41 5.84
C VAL A 210 6.65 5.44 5.81
N VAL A 211 7.28 4.80 6.78
CA VAL A 211 8.70 4.50 6.76
C VAL A 211 8.91 3.01 6.94
N VAL A 212 9.76 2.44 6.10
CA VAL A 212 10.17 1.04 6.15
C VAL A 212 11.65 0.98 6.41
N ARG A 213 12.03 0.29 7.48
CA ARG A 213 13.41 0.00 7.85
C ARG A 213 13.71 -1.46 7.56
N VAL A 214 14.80 -1.72 6.85
CA VAL A 214 15.31 -3.06 6.58
C VAL A 214 16.67 -3.19 7.27
N GLU A 215 16.82 -4.14 8.16
CA GLU A 215 18.07 -4.38 8.90
C GLU A 215 18.44 -5.86 8.88
N GLY A 216 19.73 -6.17 8.81
CA GLY A 216 20.16 -7.55 8.80
C GLY A 216 21.61 -7.76 8.37
N ASN A 217 21.87 -8.93 7.82
CA ASN A 217 23.15 -9.33 7.26
C ASN A 217 22.95 -9.97 5.86
N ASP A 218 23.96 -10.65 5.33
CA ASP A 218 23.91 -11.28 4.00
C ASP A 218 22.96 -12.50 3.91
N ILE A 219 22.44 -12.99 5.05
CA ILE A 219 21.67 -14.25 5.12
C ILE A 219 20.24 -14.00 5.61
N ARG A 220 20.08 -13.07 6.54
CA ARG A 220 18.80 -12.81 7.21
C ARG A 220 18.58 -11.33 7.42
N ALA A 221 17.36 -10.86 7.13
CA ALA A 221 16.95 -9.51 7.37
C ALA A 221 15.64 -9.44 8.17
N ARG A 222 15.43 -8.31 8.84
CA ARG A 222 14.15 -7.92 9.43
C ARG A 222 13.63 -6.67 8.75
N VAL A 223 12.33 -6.60 8.59
CA VAL A 223 11.63 -5.45 8.03
C VAL A 223 10.67 -4.92 9.07
N ASP A 224 10.86 -3.66 9.43
CA ASP A 224 9.97 -2.91 10.31
C ASP A 224 9.32 -1.79 9.53
N VAL A 225 8.01 -1.63 9.71
CA VAL A 225 7.24 -0.59 9.05
C VAL A 225 6.47 0.23 10.07
N ARG A 226 6.47 1.55 9.89
CA ARG A 226 5.66 2.49 10.65
C ARG A 226 4.82 3.32 9.70
N SER A 227 3.55 3.50 10.04
CA SER A 227 2.61 4.34 9.28
C SER A 227 1.96 5.35 10.22
N ALA A 228 2.03 6.63 9.87
CA ALA A 228 1.54 7.73 10.70
C ALA A 228 0.77 8.77 9.88
N SER A 229 -0.41 9.14 10.34
CA SER A 229 -1.22 10.17 9.70
C SER A 229 -0.65 11.57 9.95
N ARG A 230 -0.58 12.40 8.89
CA ARG A 230 -0.14 13.79 9.05
C ARG A 230 -1.13 14.66 9.81
N TYR A 231 -2.42 14.33 9.74
CA TYR A 231 -3.49 15.12 10.33
C TYR A 231 -4.48 14.23 11.06
N GLY A 232 -5.10 14.77 12.08
CA GLY A 232 -6.12 14.08 12.87
C GLY A 232 -5.55 13.31 14.06
N ALA A 233 -6.36 13.22 15.13
CA ALA A 233 -6.00 12.54 16.38
C ALA A 233 -6.26 11.03 16.34
N THR A 234 -7.04 10.54 15.38
CA THR A 234 -7.35 9.12 15.16
C THR A 234 -7.39 8.81 13.67
N ASP A 235 -6.93 7.61 13.31
CA ASP A 235 -6.89 7.12 11.92
C ASP A 235 -8.01 6.12 11.60
N PHE A 236 -8.88 5.81 12.54
CA PHE A 236 -9.93 4.78 12.41
C PHE A 236 -9.40 3.40 11.96
N GLY A 237 -8.15 3.05 12.32
CA GLY A 237 -7.49 1.80 11.96
C GLY A 237 -6.88 1.77 10.55
N GLN A 238 -6.82 2.91 9.85
CA GLN A 238 -6.27 2.98 8.49
C GLN A 238 -4.76 2.67 8.44
N ASN A 239 -3.98 3.17 9.42
CA ASN A 239 -2.55 2.88 9.48
C ASN A 239 -2.29 1.39 9.73
N ALA A 240 -3.02 0.76 10.66
CA ALA A 240 -2.92 -0.68 10.89
C ALA A 240 -3.29 -1.50 9.63
N SER A 241 -4.34 -1.11 8.93
CA SER A 241 -4.74 -1.73 7.66
C SER A 241 -3.68 -1.57 6.58
N ARG A 242 -3.03 -0.39 6.51
CA ARG A 242 -1.93 -0.11 5.56
C ARG A 242 -0.71 -0.97 5.84
N VAL A 243 -0.30 -1.07 7.10
CA VAL A 243 0.80 -1.94 7.51
C VAL A 243 0.50 -3.40 7.14
N ARG A 244 -0.70 -3.92 7.42
CA ARG A 244 -1.09 -5.27 7.02
C ARG A 244 -1.04 -5.49 5.52
N ARG A 245 -1.57 -4.56 4.73
CA ARG A 245 -1.51 -4.65 3.24
C ARG A 245 -0.07 -4.70 2.74
N PHE A 246 0.81 -3.90 3.34
CA PHE A 246 2.24 -3.92 3.00
C PHE A 246 2.88 -5.27 3.34
N LEU A 247 2.65 -5.79 4.54
CA LEU A 247 3.22 -7.08 4.97
C LEU A 247 2.72 -8.25 4.11
N VAL A 248 1.44 -8.24 3.72
CA VAL A 248 0.86 -9.24 2.79
C VAL A 248 1.50 -9.13 1.40
N GLU A 249 1.68 -7.92 0.86
CA GLU A 249 2.33 -7.73 -0.43
C GLU A 249 3.81 -8.13 -0.38
N LEU A 250 4.52 -7.79 0.70
CA LEU A 250 5.90 -8.20 0.92
C LEU A 250 6.03 -9.72 0.98
N GLN A 251 5.16 -10.40 1.73
CA GLN A 251 5.11 -11.86 1.80
C GLN A 251 4.91 -12.46 0.41
N ALA A 252 3.99 -11.95 -0.38
CA ALA A 252 3.74 -12.41 -1.75
C ALA A 252 4.99 -12.26 -2.66
N ARG A 253 5.78 -11.16 -2.48
CA ARG A 253 7.06 -10.97 -3.19
C ARG A 253 8.09 -12.00 -2.76
N VAL A 254 8.22 -12.24 -1.46
CA VAL A 254 9.13 -13.27 -0.93
C VAL A 254 8.81 -14.65 -1.49
N GLU A 255 7.53 -15.02 -1.55
CA GLU A 255 7.09 -16.32 -2.07
C GLU A 255 7.31 -16.47 -3.57
N SER A 256 7.13 -15.39 -4.34
CA SER A 256 7.32 -15.39 -5.79
C SER A 256 8.78 -15.30 -6.21
N SER A 257 9.69 -14.82 -5.35
CA SER A 257 11.12 -14.69 -5.62
C SER A 257 11.88 -15.96 -5.24
N ALA A 258 12.73 -16.49 -6.14
CA ALA A 258 13.67 -17.54 -5.77
C ALA A 258 14.80 -16.93 -4.93
N PRO A 259 15.24 -17.56 -3.82
CA PRO A 259 16.38 -17.08 -3.04
C PRO A 259 17.64 -16.97 -3.91
N THR A 260 18.34 -15.83 -3.86
CA THR A 260 19.56 -15.59 -4.64
C THR A 260 20.63 -16.65 -4.40
N ALA A 261 20.75 -17.14 -3.15
CA ALA A 261 21.63 -18.26 -2.80
C ALA A 261 21.28 -19.58 -3.53
N MET A 262 19.99 -19.83 -3.80
CA MET A 262 19.57 -21.00 -4.61
C MET A 262 19.73 -20.76 -6.11
N ALA A 263 19.55 -19.55 -6.60
CA ALA A 263 19.80 -19.20 -8.01
C ALA A 263 21.28 -19.41 -8.36
N GLY A 264 22.22 -18.99 -7.52
CA GLY A 264 23.66 -19.24 -7.67
C GLY A 264 24.03 -20.73 -7.65
N ARG A 265 23.44 -21.52 -6.73
CA ARG A 265 23.65 -22.98 -6.69
C ARG A 265 23.04 -23.70 -7.88
N ARG A 266 21.92 -23.23 -8.43
CA ARG A 266 21.29 -23.80 -9.63
C ARG A 266 22.10 -23.49 -10.89
N ALA A 267 22.64 -22.27 -11.02
CA ALA A 267 23.53 -21.88 -12.11
C ALA A 267 24.85 -22.66 -12.07
N LEU A 268 25.47 -22.82 -10.91
CA LEU A 268 26.68 -23.63 -10.72
C LEU A 268 26.46 -25.13 -10.98
N ARG A 269 25.28 -25.65 -10.66
CA ARG A 269 24.93 -27.06 -10.91
C ARG A 269 24.68 -27.31 -12.41
N THR A 270 24.03 -26.39 -13.12
CA THR A 270 23.80 -26.50 -14.58
C THR A 270 25.11 -26.37 -15.37
N THR A 271 26.01 -25.47 -14.98
CA THR A 271 27.33 -25.36 -15.61
C THR A 271 28.20 -26.58 -15.33
N ARG A 272 28.18 -27.15 -14.13
CA ARG A 272 28.93 -28.37 -13.78
C ARG A 272 28.39 -29.61 -14.48
N THR A 273 27.08 -29.74 -14.65
CA THR A 273 26.44 -30.84 -15.40
C THR A 273 26.72 -30.71 -16.90
N GLY A 274 26.64 -29.50 -17.46
CA GLY A 274 26.97 -29.23 -18.85
C GLY A 274 28.45 -29.52 -19.21
N ALA A 275 29.36 -29.19 -18.28
CA ALA A 275 30.79 -29.50 -18.44
C ALA A 275 31.08 -31.00 -18.35
N MET A 276 30.40 -31.74 -17.45
CA MET A 276 30.49 -33.19 -17.35
C MET A 276 29.96 -33.90 -18.62
N VAL A 277 28.82 -33.48 -19.12
CA VAL A 277 28.23 -34.06 -20.36
C VAL A 277 29.13 -33.84 -21.58
N LYS A 278 29.74 -32.64 -21.71
CA LYS A 278 30.72 -32.39 -22.77
C LYS A 278 31.97 -33.27 -22.64
N LYS A 279 32.47 -33.50 -21.41
CA LYS A 279 33.66 -34.33 -21.16
C LYS A 279 33.42 -35.82 -21.44
N VAL A 280 32.21 -36.33 -21.15
CA VAL A 280 31.81 -37.70 -21.49
C VAL A 280 31.66 -37.89 -22.99
N LYS A 281 30.96 -36.98 -23.71
CA LYS A 281 30.84 -37.03 -25.18
C LYS A 281 32.20 -36.95 -25.88
N GLY A 282 33.14 -36.12 -25.44
CA GLY A 282 34.48 -36.04 -25.98
C GLY A 282 35.29 -37.33 -25.81
N ARG A 283 35.14 -38.03 -24.67
CA ARG A 283 35.80 -39.32 -24.39
C ARG A 283 35.24 -40.46 -25.23
N ASP A 284 33.96 -40.48 -25.49
CA ASP A 284 33.31 -41.49 -26.31
C ASP A 284 33.63 -41.31 -27.79
N GLN A 285 33.77 -40.09 -28.29
CA GLN A 285 34.22 -39.79 -29.63
C GLN A 285 35.71 -40.21 -29.86
N GLN A 286 36.60 -39.92 -28.90
CA GLN A 286 38.01 -40.36 -28.98
C GLN A 286 38.13 -41.91 -28.95
N LYS A 287 37.27 -42.59 -28.17
CA LYS A 287 37.25 -44.04 -28.06
C LYS A 287 36.71 -44.70 -29.35
N ALA A 288 35.74 -44.06 -30.01
CA ALA A 288 35.20 -44.50 -31.31
C ALA A 288 36.23 -44.31 -32.46
N GLU A 289 36.94 -43.17 -32.51
CA GLU A 289 37.99 -42.92 -33.47
C GLU A 289 39.20 -43.87 -33.34
N SER A 290 39.63 -44.16 -32.10
CA SER A 290 40.70 -45.08 -31.83
C SER A 290 40.34 -46.55 -32.21
N ARG A 291 39.10 -46.97 -32.03
CA ARG A 291 38.59 -48.26 -32.53
C ARG A 291 38.58 -48.32 -34.05
N SER A 292 38.04 -47.31 -34.72
CA SER A 292 38.01 -47.25 -36.19
C SER A 292 39.43 -47.28 -36.81
N LYS A 293 40.45 -46.62 -36.20
CA LYS A 293 41.84 -46.69 -36.65
C LYS A 293 42.46 -48.07 -36.45
N ARG A 294 42.13 -48.79 -35.35
CA ARG A 294 42.60 -50.19 -35.14
C ARG A 294 41.97 -51.14 -36.14
N ASP A 295 40.70 -51.04 -36.42
CA ASP A 295 40.00 -51.92 -37.35
C ASP A 295 40.52 -51.73 -38.80
N ARG A 296 40.80 -50.48 -39.21
CA ARG A 296 41.45 -50.19 -40.50
C ARG A 296 42.87 -50.74 -40.60
N ALA A 297 43.67 -50.67 -39.53
CA ALA A 297 45.03 -51.21 -39.51
C ALA A 297 45.03 -52.74 -39.56
N GLN A 298 44.08 -53.43 -38.87
CA GLN A 298 43.92 -54.88 -38.95
C GLN A 298 43.39 -55.37 -40.33
N SER A 299 42.53 -54.60 -40.98
CA SER A 299 42.00 -54.95 -42.31
C SER A 299 43.09 -54.78 -43.38
N SER A 300 43.95 -53.78 -43.27
CA SER A 300 45.09 -53.59 -44.18
C SER A 300 46.22 -54.65 -44.04
N ALA A 301 46.45 -55.09 -42.77
CA ALA A 301 47.38 -56.18 -42.46
C ALA A 301 46.89 -57.52 -43.02
N ARG A 302 45.59 -57.82 -42.92
CA ARG A 302 45.01 -59.08 -43.51
C ARG A 302 45.07 -59.07 -45.08
N ARG A 303 44.89 -57.92 -45.75
CA ARG A 303 44.98 -57.81 -47.17
C ARG A 303 46.42 -58.03 -47.64
N GLY A 304 47.43 -57.59 -46.93
CA GLY A 304 48.84 -57.76 -47.23
C GLY A 304 49.35 -59.22 -47.10
N GLN A 305 48.73 -59.99 -46.17
CA GLN A 305 49.03 -61.44 -46.03
C GLN A 305 48.41 -62.29 -47.11
N GLY A 306 47.16 -62.00 -47.55
CA GLY A 306 46.53 -62.77 -48.66
C GLY A 306 47.16 -62.57 -50.02
N GLN A 307 47.86 -61.45 -50.27
CA GLN A 307 48.60 -61.21 -51.51
C GLN A 307 49.92 -61.93 -51.55
N ARG A 308 50.51 -62.38 -50.44
CA ARG A 308 51.75 -63.13 -50.38
C ARG A 308 51.59 -64.63 -50.52
N GLU A 309 50.36 -65.17 -50.28
CA GLU A 309 50.08 -66.60 -50.47
C GLU A 309 49.65 -66.98 -51.91
N THR A 310 49.31 -66.00 -52.76
CA THR A 310 48.97 -66.24 -54.19
C THR A 310 50.14 -66.11 -55.16
N LEU A 311 51.34 -65.92 -54.64
CA LEU A 311 52.59 -65.79 -55.41
C LEU A 311 53.64 -66.88 -55.05
N ARG A 312 53.21 -68.07 -54.55
CA ARG A 312 54.06 -69.26 -54.42
C ARG A 312 53.49 -70.44 -55.22
#